data_a5628747b96b9f02d54ab69e6bd475c3
#
_entry.id   a5628747b96b9f02d54ab69e6bd475c3
#
_cell.length_a   1.000
_cell.length_b   1.000
_cell.length_c   1.000
_cell.angle_alpha   90.00
_cell.angle_beta   90.00
_cell.angle_gamma   90.00
#
_symmetry.space_group_name_H-M   'P 1'
#
loop_
_entity.id
_entity.type
_entity.pdbx_description
1 polymer ?
#
loop_
_entity_poly.entity_id
_entity_poly.type
_entity_poly.pdbx_seq_one_letter_code
_entity_poly.pdbx_strand_id
1 'polypeptide(L)'
;RKDLNKEQRKQRLHELLAVFKISHIKVSFGMIVSVGERRRAEIARALAADPKFMLLDEPFAGVDPISVGDIKDIIRTLKDRGIGVLITDHNVRETLAICERAYIVSEGAVIAEGSPDEILANETVRQVYLGDDFTV
;
A
#
# COMPACT_ATOMS: atom_id res chain seq x y z
N ARG A 1 -18.56 9.25 7.63
CA ARG A 1 -19.15 10.33 6.84
C ARG A 1 -20.51 10.70 7.43
N LYS A 2 -20.64 11.95 7.84
CA LYS A 2 -21.89 12.47 8.46
C LYS A 2 -22.99 12.74 7.42
N ASP A 3 -22.61 12.83 6.15
CA ASP A 3 -23.46 13.08 4.98
C ASP A 3 -24.27 11.87 4.50
N LEU A 4 -23.92 10.66 4.97
CA LEU A 4 -24.60 9.43 4.58
C LEU A 4 -25.64 9.00 5.61
N ASN A 5 -26.82 8.56 5.15
CA ASN A 5 -27.81 7.93 6.01
C ASN A 5 -27.38 6.50 6.41
N LYS A 6 -28.16 5.86 7.32
CA LYS A 6 -27.83 4.54 7.87
C LYS A 6 -27.70 3.45 6.78
N GLU A 7 -28.59 3.44 5.81
CA GLU A 7 -28.61 2.44 4.73
C GLU A 7 -27.44 2.66 3.77
N GLN A 8 -27.16 3.89 3.40
CA GLN A 8 -26.01 4.26 2.57
C GLN A 8 -24.66 3.88 3.23
N ARG A 9 -24.55 4.08 4.56
CA ARG A 9 -23.34 3.65 5.30
C ARG A 9 -23.17 2.13 5.28
N LYS A 10 -24.28 1.39 5.43
CA LYS A 10 -24.26 -0.08 5.41
C LYS A 10 -23.88 -0.61 4.03
N GLN A 11 -24.45 -0.03 2.97
CA GLN A 11 -24.08 -0.35 1.59
C GLN A 11 -22.60 -0.06 1.32
N ARG A 12 -22.12 1.11 1.70
CA ARG A 12 -20.72 1.51 1.53
C ARG A 12 -19.77 0.59 2.29
N LEU A 13 -20.16 0.16 3.51
CA LEU A 13 -19.39 -0.82 4.27
C LEU A 13 -19.27 -2.15 3.51
N HIS A 14 -20.36 -2.68 2.97
CA HIS A 14 -20.34 -3.92 2.21
C HIS A 14 -19.45 -3.81 0.96
N GLU A 15 -19.56 -2.72 0.21
CA GLU A 15 -18.71 -2.45 -0.96
C GLU A 15 -17.23 -2.46 -0.59
N LEU A 16 -16.84 -1.75 0.46
CA LEU A 16 -15.45 -1.70 0.92
C LEU A 16 -14.96 -3.09 1.36
N LEU A 17 -15.74 -3.80 2.18
CA LEU A 17 -15.37 -5.15 2.65
C LEU A 17 -15.16 -6.12 1.48
N ALA A 18 -15.98 -6.03 0.43
CA ALA A 18 -15.86 -6.86 -0.76
C ALA A 18 -14.61 -6.51 -1.59
N VAL A 19 -14.38 -5.21 -1.89
CA VAL A 19 -13.21 -4.74 -2.65
C VAL A 19 -11.90 -5.16 -1.98
N PHE A 20 -11.86 -5.09 -0.64
CA PHE A 20 -10.66 -5.44 0.14
C PHE A 20 -10.57 -6.91 0.52
N LYS A 21 -11.50 -7.75 0.05
CA LYS A 21 -11.55 -9.21 0.33
C LYS A 21 -11.53 -9.53 1.83
N ILE A 22 -12.19 -8.70 2.67
CA ILE A 22 -12.22 -8.82 4.13
C ILE A 22 -13.63 -9.00 4.69
N SER A 23 -14.58 -9.40 3.88
CA SER A 23 -15.99 -9.60 4.32
C SER A 23 -16.11 -10.62 5.43
N HIS A 24 -15.25 -11.65 5.45
CA HIS A 24 -15.25 -12.74 6.43
C HIS A 24 -14.80 -12.28 7.83
N ILE A 25 -13.99 -11.21 7.94
CA ILE A 25 -13.52 -10.72 9.24
C ILE A 25 -14.45 -9.67 9.87
N LYS A 26 -15.57 -9.34 9.25
CA LYS A 26 -16.51 -8.29 9.69
C LYS A 26 -16.90 -8.37 11.17
N VAL A 27 -17.00 -9.58 11.71
CA VAL A 27 -17.38 -9.87 13.11
C VAL A 27 -16.27 -10.57 13.90
N SER A 28 -15.06 -10.65 13.33
CA SER A 28 -13.92 -11.29 13.98
C SER A 28 -13.30 -10.40 15.05
N PHE A 29 -12.81 -11.02 16.12
CA PHE A 29 -11.98 -10.31 17.09
C PHE A 29 -10.63 -9.96 16.44
N GLY A 30 -10.15 -8.72 16.65
CA GLY A 30 -8.92 -8.22 16.03
C GLY A 30 -7.67 -9.07 16.32
N MET A 31 -7.66 -9.86 17.41
CA MET A 31 -6.55 -10.74 17.78
C MET A 31 -6.39 -11.99 16.88
N ILE A 32 -7.44 -12.38 16.16
CA ILE A 32 -7.43 -13.56 15.26
C ILE A 32 -7.32 -13.19 13.79
N VAL A 33 -7.18 -11.89 13.51
CA VAL A 33 -7.03 -11.36 12.14
C VAL A 33 -5.56 -11.36 11.77
N SER A 34 -5.19 -11.90 10.59
CA SER A 34 -3.81 -11.90 10.09
C SER A 34 -3.28 -10.47 9.89
N VAL A 35 -1.94 -10.33 9.81
CA VAL A 35 -1.31 -9.02 9.55
C VAL A 35 -1.80 -8.44 8.23
N GLY A 36 -1.86 -9.25 7.17
CA GLY A 36 -2.34 -8.82 5.86
C GLY A 36 -3.82 -8.39 5.87
N GLU A 37 -4.70 -9.13 6.54
CA GLU A 37 -6.11 -8.75 6.69
C GLU A 37 -6.28 -7.46 7.49
N ARG A 38 -5.50 -7.29 8.55
CA ARG A 38 -5.49 -6.05 9.35
C ARG A 38 -5.07 -4.86 8.50
N ARG A 39 -4.01 -5.00 7.71
CA ARG A 39 -3.52 -3.95 6.81
C ARG A 39 -4.59 -3.57 5.77
N ARG A 40 -5.26 -4.56 5.16
CA ARG A 40 -6.38 -4.32 4.24
C ARG A 40 -7.54 -3.59 4.92
N ALA A 41 -7.88 -3.94 6.16
CA ALA A 41 -8.93 -3.26 6.94
C ALA A 41 -8.55 -1.80 7.27
N GLU A 42 -7.29 -1.51 7.57
CA GLU A 42 -6.79 -0.16 7.82
C GLU A 42 -6.92 0.72 6.56
N ILE A 43 -6.52 0.21 5.40
CA ILE A 43 -6.65 0.92 4.12
C ILE A 43 -8.14 1.14 3.77
N ALA A 44 -8.99 0.10 3.95
CA ALA A 44 -10.43 0.20 3.74
C ALA A 44 -11.08 1.29 4.62
N ARG A 45 -10.66 1.37 5.88
CA ARG A 45 -11.12 2.40 6.81
C ARG A 45 -10.72 3.80 6.35
N ALA A 46 -9.48 3.98 5.91
CA ALA A 46 -9.01 5.26 5.39
C ALA A 46 -9.79 5.66 4.12
N LEU A 47 -10.04 4.71 3.21
CA LEU A 47 -10.82 4.95 1.99
C LEU A 47 -12.29 5.33 2.27
N ALA A 48 -12.85 4.91 3.41
CA ALA A 48 -14.21 5.29 3.80
C ALA A 48 -14.38 6.81 4.01
N ALA A 49 -13.29 7.55 4.25
CA ALA A 49 -13.28 9.01 4.33
C ALA A 49 -13.31 9.71 2.95
N ASP A 50 -13.20 8.95 1.85
CA ASP A 50 -13.18 9.45 0.47
C ASP A 50 -12.01 10.43 0.22
N PRO A 51 -10.77 10.02 0.52
CA PRO A 51 -9.61 10.89 0.41
C PRO A 51 -9.21 11.09 -1.04
N LYS A 52 -8.57 12.23 -1.32
CA LYS A 52 -7.89 12.48 -2.60
C LYS A 52 -6.45 11.95 -2.60
N PHE A 53 -5.89 11.76 -1.42
CA PHE A 53 -4.51 11.32 -1.21
C PHE A 53 -4.40 10.40 0.01
N MET A 54 -3.58 9.35 -0.08
CA MET A 54 -3.33 8.40 1.00
C MET A 54 -1.83 8.22 1.23
N LEU A 55 -1.44 8.18 2.51
CA LEU A 55 -0.09 7.80 2.94
C LEU A 55 -0.16 6.39 3.51
N LEU A 56 0.69 5.51 3.01
CA LEU A 56 0.84 4.14 3.47
C LEU A 56 2.25 3.96 4.01
N ASP A 57 2.34 3.83 5.32
CA ASP A 57 3.60 3.64 6.01
C ASP A 57 3.85 2.16 6.22
N GLU A 58 4.94 1.65 5.64
CA GLU A 58 5.37 0.25 5.64
C GLU A 58 4.22 -0.77 5.36
N PRO A 59 3.48 -0.63 4.23
CA PRO A 59 2.32 -1.48 3.98
C PRO A 59 2.67 -2.96 3.81
N PHE A 60 3.91 -3.31 3.48
CA PHE A 60 4.38 -4.68 3.26
C PHE A 60 5.10 -5.29 4.48
N ALA A 61 5.33 -4.51 5.55
CA ALA A 61 6.07 -4.98 6.71
C ALA A 61 5.34 -6.14 7.42
N GLY A 62 6.04 -7.27 7.58
CA GLY A 62 5.52 -8.45 8.27
C GLY A 62 4.34 -9.14 7.59
N VAL A 63 4.06 -8.83 6.33
CA VAL A 63 2.98 -9.39 5.54
C VAL A 63 3.48 -10.62 4.77
N ASP A 64 2.68 -11.68 4.74
CA ASP A 64 2.98 -12.87 3.93
C ASP A 64 2.91 -12.59 2.42
N PRO A 65 3.62 -13.37 1.57
CA PRO A 65 3.71 -13.10 0.13
C PRO A 65 2.36 -13.06 -0.61
N ILE A 66 1.38 -13.85 -0.17
CA ILE A 66 0.03 -13.88 -0.78
C ILE A 66 -0.69 -12.58 -0.47
N SER A 67 -0.67 -12.17 0.80
CA SER A 67 -1.28 -10.91 1.24
C SER A 67 -0.59 -9.67 0.68
N VAL A 68 0.72 -9.72 0.38
CA VAL A 68 1.43 -8.65 -0.36
C VAL A 68 0.80 -8.43 -1.73
N GLY A 69 0.50 -9.51 -2.47
CA GLY A 69 -0.22 -9.42 -3.75
C GLY A 69 -1.57 -8.71 -3.62
N ASP A 70 -2.37 -9.09 -2.64
CA ASP A 70 -3.66 -8.44 -2.36
C ASP A 70 -3.51 -6.94 -2.05
N ILE A 71 -2.50 -6.54 -1.27
CA ILE A 71 -2.23 -5.13 -0.95
C ILE A 71 -1.83 -4.35 -2.21
N LYS A 72 -0.99 -4.93 -3.08
CA LYS A 72 -0.62 -4.32 -4.36
C LYS A 72 -1.84 -4.08 -5.25
N ASP A 73 -2.76 -5.04 -5.35
CA ASP A 73 -3.99 -4.90 -6.14
C ASP A 73 -4.90 -3.79 -5.58
N ILE A 74 -4.94 -3.66 -4.27
CA ILE A 74 -5.65 -2.56 -3.61
C ILE A 74 -5.02 -1.21 -3.97
N ILE A 75 -3.70 -1.08 -3.90
CA ILE A 75 -2.99 0.16 -4.24
C ILE A 75 -3.25 0.54 -5.70
N ARG A 76 -3.21 -0.42 -6.62
CA ARG A 76 -3.60 -0.19 -8.04
C ARG A 76 -5.04 0.30 -8.16
N THR A 77 -5.97 -0.32 -7.44
CA THR A 77 -7.38 0.11 -7.41
C THR A 77 -7.55 1.54 -6.89
N LEU A 78 -6.78 1.96 -5.88
CA LEU A 78 -6.78 3.34 -5.38
C LEU A 78 -6.33 4.32 -6.46
N LYS A 79 -5.23 4.00 -7.15
CA LYS A 79 -4.71 4.78 -8.27
C LYS A 79 -5.73 4.91 -9.40
N ASP A 80 -6.35 3.80 -9.82
CA ASP A 80 -7.38 3.77 -10.88
C ASP A 80 -8.60 4.62 -10.54
N ARG A 81 -8.85 4.85 -9.25
CA ARG A 81 -9.88 5.78 -8.75
C ARG A 81 -9.41 7.23 -8.68
N GLY A 82 -8.21 7.56 -9.13
CA GLY A 82 -7.64 8.90 -9.10
C GLY A 82 -7.17 9.35 -7.72
N ILE A 83 -6.93 8.41 -6.80
CA ILE A 83 -6.38 8.70 -5.46
C ILE A 83 -4.86 8.68 -5.56
N GLY A 84 -4.20 9.77 -5.19
CA GLY A 84 -2.74 9.82 -5.05
C GLY A 84 -2.30 8.93 -3.87
N VAL A 85 -1.26 8.12 -4.07
CA VAL A 85 -0.73 7.24 -3.01
C VAL A 85 0.75 7.51 -2.82
N LEU A 86 1.15 7.84 -1.59
CA LEU A 86 2.54 7.88 -1.16
C LEU A 86 2.81 6.66 -0.28
N ILE A 87 3.86 5.92 -0.60
CA ILE A 87 4.28 4.72 0.13
C ILE A 87 5.67 4.98 0.70
N THR A 88 5.86 4.68 1.99
CA THR A 88 7.17 4.52 2.61
C THR A 88 7.34 3.04 2.93
N ASP A 89 8.40 2.40 2.45
CA ASP A 89 8.69 1.00 2.77
C ASP A 89 10.18 0.71 2.54
N HIS A 90 10.73 -0.19 3.32
CA HIS A 90 12.08 -0.71 3.14
C HIS A 90 12.13 -1.92 2.18
N ASN A 91 10.98 -2.47 1.80
CA ASN A 91 10.89 -3.55 0.82
C ASN A 91 10.92 -2.96 -0.60
N VAL A 92 12.12 -2.69 -1.10
CA VAL A 92 12.36 -2.05 -2.38
C VAL A 92 11.70 -2.79 -3.54
N ARG A 93 11.84 -4.12 -3.58
CA ARG A 93 11.28 -4.95 -4.66
C ARG A 93 9.77 -4.75 -4.79
N GLU A 94 9.05 -4.85 -3.68
CA GLU A 94 7.59 -4.76 -3.68
C GLU A 94 7.11 -3.35 -4.01
N THR A 95 7.85 -2.34 -3.55
CA THR A 95 7.54 -0.93 -3.76
C THR A 95 7.80 -0.51 -5.21
N LEU A 96 8.99 -0.81 -5.76
CA LEU A 96 9.32 -0.48 -7.14
C LEU A 96 8.39 -1.17 -8.15
N ALA A 97 7.88 -2.37 -7.83
CA ALA A 97 6.94 -3.08 -8.71
C ALA A 97 5.56 -2.40 -8.86
N ILE A 98 5.22 -1.40 -8.07
CA ILE A 98 3.91 -0.74 -8.08
C ILE A 98 3.94 0.78 -8.16
N CYS A 99 5.07 1.42 -7.88
CA CYS A 99 5.20 2.87 -7.94
C CYS A 99 5.47 3.36 -9.38
N GLU A 100 5.13 4.61 -9.65
CA GLU A 100 5.47 5.31 -10.90
C GLU A 100 6.72 6.14 -10.76
N ARG A 101 7.02 6.58 -9.52
CA ARG A 101 8.17 7.36 -9.15
C ARG A 101 8.63 6.98 -7.75
N ALA A 102 9.91 6.89 -7.55
CA ALA A 102 10.51 6.58 -6.27
C ALA A 102 11.57 7.61 -5.86
N TYR A 103 11.74 7.75 -4.56
CA TYR A 103 12.78 8.53 -3.92
C TYR A 103 13.54 7.60 -2.98
N ILE A 104 14.85 7.51 -3.14
CA ILE A 104 15.71 6.77 -2.22
C ILE A 104 16.28 7.74 -1.20
N VAL A 105 16.01 7.47 0.07
CA VAL A 105 16.46 8.28 1.19
C VAL A 105 17.52 7.51 1.96
N SER A 106 18.68 8.12 2.18
CA SER A 106 19.74 7.58 3.00
C SER A 106 20.33 8.70 3.86
N GLU A 107 20.61 8.43 5.13
CA GLU A 107 21.18 9.38 6.09
C GLU A 107 20.47 10.76 6.13
N GLY A 108 19.15 10.76 5.96
CA GLY A 108 18.32 11.96 5.98
C GLY A 108 18.35 12.80 4.70
N ALA A 109 18.97 12.31 3.62
CA ALA A 109 19.02 12.96 2.32
C ALA A 109 18.41 12.09 1.22
N VAL A 110 17.81 12.72 0.20
CA VAL A 110 17.41 12.03 -1.03
C VAL A 110 18.64 11.81 -1.87
N ILE A 111 19.04 10.57 -2.08
CA ILE A 111 20.22 10.18 -2.87
C ILE A 111 19.90 9.84 -4.33
N ALA A 112 18.65 9.51 -4.62
CA ALA A 112 18.17 9.28 -5.98
C ALA A 112 16.66 9.50 -6.07
N GLU A 113 16.18 9.91 -7.25
CA GLU A 113 14.76 9.99 -7.59
C GLU A 113 14.56 9.63 -9.06
N GLY A 114 13.43 9.04 -9.39
CA GLY A 114 13.08 8.70 -10.77
C GLY A 114 12.03 7.60 -10.86
N SER A 115 11.83 7.09 -12.08
CA SER A 115 11.07 5.87 -12.33
C SER A 115 11.76 4.64 -11.71
N PRO A 116 11.05 3.53 -11.53
CA PRO A 116 11.66 2.27 -11.07
C PRO A 116 12.91 1.87 -11.86
N ASP A 117 12.86 1.97 -13.19
CA ASP A 117 13.98 1.62 -14.07
C ASP A 117 15.18 2.54 -13.84
N GLU A 118 14.97 3.84 -13.68
CA GLU A 118 16.03 4.82 -13.39
C GLU A 118 16.67 4.55 -12.02
N ILE A 119 15.87 4.20 -11.01
CA ILE A 119 16.35 3.81 -9.68
C ILE A 119 17.22 2.55 -9.74
N LEU A 120 16.77 1.53 -10.48
CA LEU A 120 17.51 0.27 -10.64
C LEU A 120 18.81 0.41 -11.42
N ALA A 121 18.85 1.36 -12.38
CA ALA A 121 20.06 1.69 -13.16
C ALA A 121 21.05 2.57 -12.39
N ASN A 122 20.66 3.17 -11.27
CA ASN A 122 21.51 4.10 -10.54
C ASN A 122 22.60 3.37 -9.74
N GLU A 123 23.87 3.60 -10.10
CA GLU A 123 25.02 2.93 -9.48
C GLU A 123 25.12 3.23 -7.97
N THR A 124 24.85 4.47 -7.54
CA THR A 124 24.89 4.83 -6.12
C THR A 124 23.84 4.07 -5.32
N VAL A 125 22.63 3.91 -5.86
CA VAL A 125 21.56 3.15 -5.23
C VAL A 125 21.96 1.67 -5.13
N ARG A 126 22.53 1.11 -6.18
CA ARG A 126 23.01 -0.29 -6.19
C ARG A 126 24.08 -0.53 -5.12
N GLN A 127 25.07 0.34 -5.07
CA GLN A 127 26.20 0.21 -4.11
C GLN A 127 25.76 0.40 -2.66
N VAL A 128 24.89 1.38 -2.39
CA VAL A 128 24.56 1.80 -1.00
C VAL A 128 23.37 1.06 -0.46
N TYR A 129 22.42 0.65 -1.31
CA TYR A 129 21.10 0.21 -0.86
C TYR A 129 20.65 -1.16 -1.38
N LEU A 130 20.92 -1.49 -2.63
CA LEU A 130 20.38 -2.70 -3.25
C LEU A 130 21.34 -3.89 -3.20
N GLY A 131 22.65 -3.66 -3.31
CA GLY A 131 23.65 -4.68 -3.56
C GLY A 131 23.71 -5.09 -5.05
N ASP A 132 24.83 -5.71 -5.44
CA ASP A 132 25.12 -6.02 -6.86
C ASP A 132 24.19 -7.07 -7.48
N ASP A 133 23.63 -7.97 -6.67
CA ASP A 133 22.78 -9.09 -7.11
C ASP A 133 21.26 -8.77 -7.06
N PHE A 134 20.90 -7.50 -6.83
CA PHE A 134 19.48 -7.14 -6.71
C PHE A 134 18.76 -7.16 -8.06
N THR A 135 17.68 -7.96 -8.12
CA THR A 135 16.74 -8.04 -9.26
C THR A 135 15.30 -7.89 -8.78
N VAL A 136 14.46 -7.21 -9.55
CA VAL A 136 13.01 -7.02 -9.28
C VAL A 136 12.19 -8.11 -9.96
#